data_c6fadcf49cc593156ebabfa570d5c273
#
_entry.id   c6fadcf49cc593156ebabfa570d5c273
#
_cell.length_a   1.000
_cell.length_b   1.000
_cell.length_c   1.000
_cell.angle_alpha   90.00
_cell.angle_beta   90.00
_cell.angle_gamma   90.00
#
_symmetry.space_group_name_H-M   'P 1'
#
loop_
_entity.id
_entity.type
_entity.pdbx_description
1 polymer ?
#
loop_
_entity_poly.entity_id
_entity_poly.type
_entity_poly.pdbx_seq_one_letter_code
_entity_poly.pdbx_strand_id
1 'polypeptide(L)'
;MKHLRTALLTTATVVATAAFAQQITLKDAYRDYWNTGVSVNQWQVKANSKSLADQTITGGIDTDQTIDWDVIVRNFNYVVAENCMKCEVIHPQEGVYDFTLADQFVDKARAAGLKVLGHCLIWHSQCAPWFHYDEQGNLVSPEVLKKRMREHITTIVSHFKGRIEAWDVVNEGFEDDGTLRKSLFYQILGEDYIPLAFQYAHEADPTAQLYYNDFSMNRATKVEGVARYFAPLIRKGLPITAIGMQGHLILDDNNYVEEYEHSIKTITSLGVKTFFSELDLSVLPNPFGFAGANISDKFAYRPEMDPYKDGLPAAKKKEVEDFWTRFFQMLVRHRDDILRVNFWCLNDACSWRNDFPIKGRTDYATLFDRQNQPKPEIQAIINV
;
A
#
# COMPACT_ATOMS: atom_id res chain seq x y z
N MET A 1 -33.03 -74.23 -35.80
CA MET A 1 -31.90 -73.84 -34.95
C MET A 1 -31.50 -72.39 -35.30
N LYS A 2 -31.83 -71.46 -34.42
CA LYS A 2 -31.60 -69.98 -34.66
C LYS A 2 -30.32 -69.61 -33.91
N HIS A 3 -29.34 -69.10 -34.66
CA HIS A 3 -28.10 -68.52 -34.07
C HIS A 3 -28.38 -67.10 -33.62
N LEU A 4 -28.31 -66.81 -32.35
CA LEU A 4 -28.28 -65.47 -31.78
C LEU A 4 -26.82 -64.96 -31.81
N ARG A 5 -26.58 -63.91 -32.54
CA ARG A 5 -25.31 -63.17 -32.46
C ARG A 5 -25.47 -62.02 -31.46
N THR A 6 -24.75 -62.12 -30.35
CA THR A 6 -24.65 -61.08 -29.35
C THR A 6 -23.59 -60.06 -29.84
N ALA A 7 -24.01 -58.86 -30.09
CA ALA A 7 -23.10 -57.74 -30.37
C ALA A 7 -22.69 -57.09 -29.04
N LEU A 8 -21.40 -57.14 -28.72
CA LEU A 8 -20.82 -56.32 -27.61
C LEU A 8 -20.61 -54.91 -28.11
N LEU A 9 -21.34 -53.95 -27.55
CA LEU A 9 -21.05 -52.52 -27.67
C LEU A 9 -20.00 -52.17 -26.59
N THR A 10 -18.79 -51.90 -27.00
CA THR A 10 -17.76 -51.26 -26.17
C THR A 10 -17.94 -49.73 -26.22
N THR A 11 -18.51 -49.19 -25.17
CA THR A 11 -18.52 -47.73 -24.96
C THR A 11 -17.15 -47.27 -24.46
N ALA A 12 -16.39 -46.62 -25.34
CA ALA A 12 -15.18 -45.96 -24.95
C ALA A 12 -15.53 -44.61 -24.28
N THR A 13 -15.39 -44.57 -22.98
CA THR A 13 -15.51 -43.34 -22.21
C THR A 13 -14.22 -42.50 -22.43
N VAL A 14 -14.30 -41.45 -23.27
CA VAL A 14 -13.23 -40.46 -23.40
C VAL A 14 -13.27 -39.58 -22.15
N VAL A 15 -12.38 -39.84 -21.20
CA VAL A 15 -12.13 -38.93 -20.10
C VAL A 15 -11.31 -37.77 -20.68
N ALA A 16 -11.99 -36.67 -20.96
CA ALA A 16 -11.35 -35.41 -21.27
C ALA A 16 -10.72 -34.88 -19.96
N THR A 17 -9.45 -35.13 -19.76
CA THR A 17 -8.64 -34.41 -18.77
C THR A 17 -8.47 -32.98 -19.30
N ALA A 18 -9.36 -32.06 -18.89
CA ALA A 18 -9.11 -30.65 -19.02
C ALA A 18 -7.88 -30.35 -18.13
N ALA A 19 -6.72 -30.22 -18.76
CA ALA A 19 -5.57 -29.62 -18.14
C ALA A 19 -5.98 -28.15 -17.85
N PHE A 20 -6.33 -27.87 -16.62
CA PHE A 20 -6.40 -26.48 -16.14
C PHE A 20 -4.98 -25.94 -16.26
N ALA A 21 -4.68 -25.21 -17.32
CA ALA A 21 -3.51 -24.40 -17.37
C ALA A 21 -3.57 -23.50 -16.12
N GLN A 22 -2.61 -23.67 -15.22
CA GLN A 22 -2.56 -22.90 -13.99
C GLN A 22 -2.46 -21.43 -14.41
N GLN A 23 -3.50 -20.66 -14.15
CA GLN A 23 -3.57 -19.26 -14.54
C GLN A 23 -2.41 -18.53 -13.85
N ILE A 24 -1.55 -17.89 -14.63
CA ILE A 24 -0.43 -17.09 -14.12
C ILE A 24 -0.98 -16.03 -13.17
N THR A 25 -0.39 -15.92 -11.99
CA THR A 25 -0.79 -14.92 -10.99
C THR A 25 0.04 -13.65 -11.14
N LEU A 26 -0.39 -12.57 -10.51
CA LEU A 26 0.35 -11.29 -10.54
C LEU A 26 1.80 -11.45 -10.05
N LYS A 27 2.02 -12.12 -8.93
CA LYS A 27 3.37 -12.35 -8.41
C LYS A 27 4.23 -13.22 -9.33
N ASP A 28 3.62 -14.15 -10.07
CA ASP A 28 4.35 -15.01 -11.00
C ASP A 28 4.75 -14.26 -12.28
N ALA A 29 3.86 -13.39 -12.79
CA ALA A 29 4.10 -12.58 -13.97
C ALA A 29 5.30 -11.64 -13.77
N TYR A 30 5.47 -11.10 -12.58
CA TYR A 30 6.48 -10.08 -12.28
C TYR A 30 7.61 -10.52 -11.35
N ARG A 31 7.74 -11.84 -11.08
CA ARG A 31 8.73 -12.38 -10.12
C ARG A 31 10.19 -11.99 -10.43
N ASP A 32 10.51 -11.80 -11.71
CA ASP A 32 11.85 -11.47 -12.15
C ASP A 32 12.10 -9.95 -12.24
N TYR A 33 11.07 -9.13 -11.96
CA TYR A 33 11.14 -7.68 -12.06
C TYR A 33 11.08 -7.01 -10.68
N TRP A 34 10.03 -7.27 -9.90
CA TRP A 34 9.81 -6.65 -8.59
C TRP A 34 8.98 -7.55 -7.67
N ASN A 35 8.90 -7.17 -6.39
CA ASN A 35 7.93 -7.77 -5.50
C ASN A 35 6.54 -7.18 -5.74
N THR A 36 5.53 -8.03 -5.90
CA THR A 36 4.14 -7.61 -6.05
C THR A 36 3.43 -7.75 -4.72
N GLY A 37 2.88 -6.68 -4.20
CA GLY A 37 2.33 -6.64 -2.86
C GLY A 37 0.93 -6.04 -2.77
N VAL A 38 0.36 -6.15 -1.56
CA VAL A 38 -0.95 -5.59 -1.22
C VAL A 38 -1.00 -5.17 0.25
N SER A 39 -1.78 -4.11 0.55
CA SER A 39 -2.05 -3.78 1.95
C SER A 39 -3.08 -4.72 2.55
N VAL A 40 -2.92 -4.98 3.85
CA VAL A 40 -3.77 -5.87 4.65
C VAL A 40 -4.36 -5.07 5.79
N ASN A 41 -5.68 -5.01 5.86
CA ASN A 41 -6.36 -4.35 6.96
C ASN A 41 -6.46 -5.25 8.20
N GLN A 42 -6.80 -4.66 9.33
CA GLN A 42 -6.86 -5.37 10.61
C GLN A 42 -7.91 -6.49 10.65
N TRP A 43 -8.96 -6.41 9.85
CA TRP A 43 -10.00 -7.45 9.75
C TRP A 43 -9.46 -8.71 9.09
N GLN A 44 -8.71 -8.54 8.03
CA GLN A 44 -8.03 -9.64 7.33
C GLN A 44 -6.96 -10.30 8.21
N VAL A 45 -6.33 -9.55 9.12
CA VAL A 45 -5.43 -10.10 10.13
C VAL A 45 -6.19 -10.96 11.12
N LYS A 46 -7.32 -10.47 11.65
CA LYS A 46 -8.13 -11.13 12.68
C LYS A 46 -9.02 -12.26 12.16
N ALA A 47 -9.08 -12.54 10.87
CA ALA A 47 -10.06 -13.42 10.22
C ALA A 47 -10.17 -14.86 10.78
N ASN A 48 -9.28 -15.26 11.69
CA ASN A 48 -9.39 -16.52 12.44
C ASN A 48 -9.92 -16.34 13.87
N SER A 49 -10.17 -15.11 14.32
CA SER A 49 -10.74 -14.84 15.64
C SER A 49 -12.24 -14.58 15.51
N LYS A 50 -13.05 -15.44 16.10
CA LYS A 50 -14.54 -15.39 16.10
C LYS A 50 -15.12 -14.19 16.89
N SER A 51 -14.41 -13.09 17.03
CA SER A 51 -14.90 -11.91 17.74
C SER A 51 -15.64 -10.97 16.77
N LEU A 52 -16.95 -11.12 16.70
CA LEU A 52 -17.91 -10.21 16.05
C LEU A 52 -18.00 -8.82 16.67
N ALA A 53 -17.29 -8.55 17.76
CA ALA A 53 -17.40 -7.28 18.51
C ALA A 53 -16.74 -6.09 17.80
N ASP A 54 -15.89 -6.31 16.81
CA ASP A 54 -15.12 -5.26 16.14
C ASP A 54 -15.69 -4.75 14.80
N GLN A 55 -16.90 -5.16 14.44
CA GLN A 55 -17.54 -4.78 13.16
C GLN A 55 -17.99 -3.29 13.07
N THR A 56 -17.68 -2.48 14.06
CA THR A 56 -18.25 -1.12 14.19
C THR A 56 -17.43 -0.01 13.53
N ILE A 57 -16.24 -0.27 12.96
CA ILE A 57 -15.35 0.80 12.47
C ILE A 57 -15.44 1.03 10.95
N THR A 58 -15.85 0.05 10.17
CA THR A 58 -16.15 0.25 8.73
C THR A 58 -17.47 -0.40 8.40
N GLY A 59 -18.40 0.39 7.85
CA GLY A 59 -19.77 -0.05 7.59
C GLY A 59 -19.86 -1.40 6.87
N GLY A 60 -20.42 -2.36 7.60
CA GLY A 60 -21.06 -3.58 7.14
C GLY A 60 -20.48 -4.31 5.92
N ILE A 61 -19.23 -4.75 5.96
CA ILE A 61 -18.68 -5.61 4.92
C ILE A 61 -18.88 -7.06 5.37
N ASP A 62 -19.90 -7.70 4.81
CA ASP A 62 -20.17 -9.14 4.95
C ASP A 62 -19.30 -9.91 3.94
N THR A 63 -17.96 -9.85 4.13
CA THR A 63 -17.03 -10.69 3.36
C THR A 63 -16.45 -11.75 4.27
N ASP A 64 -16.39 -12.99 3.76
CA ASP A 64 -15.63 -14.06 4.42
C ASP A 64 -14.13 -13.76 4.29
N GLN A 65 -13.58 -13.13 5.31
CA GLN A 65 -12.19 -12.64 5.33
C GLN A 65 -11.13 -13.76 5.32
N THR A 66 -11.54 -15.01 5.50
CA THR A 66 -10.65 -16.16 5.29
C THR A 66 -10.34 -16.34 3.80
N ILE A 67 -11.32 -16.08 2.94
CA ILE A 67 -11.16 -16.09 1.48
C ILE A 67 -10.20 -14.98 1.04
N ASP A 68 -10.27 -13.79 1.65
CA ASP A 68 -9.35 -12.68 1.37
C ASP A 68 -7.89 -13.10 1.52
N TRP A 69 -7.58 -13.84 2.60
CA TRP A 69 -6.19 -14.27 2.84
C TRP A 69 -5.69 -15.26 1.79
N ASP A 70 -6.55 -16.18 1.33
CA ASP A 70 -6.21 -17.12 0.25
C ASP A 70 -5.92 -16.39 -1.07
N VAL A 71 -6.70 -15.35 -1.38
CA VAL A 71 -6.48 -14.50 -2.57
C VAL A 71 -5.16 -13.75 -2.45
N ILE A 72 -4.84 -13.20 -1.26
CA ILE A 72 -3.56 -12.53 -0.98
C ILE A 72 -2.39 -13.48 -1.25
N VAL A 73 -2.37 -14.63 -0.60
CA VAL A 73 -1.27 -15.62 -0.70
C VAL A 73 -1.09 -16.12 -2.14
N ARG A 74 -2.21 -16.26 -2.87
CA ARG A 74 -2.17 -16.72 -4.26
C ARG A 74 -1.54 -15.69 -5.20
N ASN A 75 -1.84 -14.40 -5.04
CA ASN A 75 -1.52 -13.37 -6.04
C ASN A 75 -0.32 -12.48 -5.67
N PHE A 76 0.07 -12.44 -4.41
CA PHE A 76 1.09 -11.53 -3.91
C PHE A 76 2.23 -12.27 -3.20
N ASN A 77 3.41 -11.66 -3.19
CA ASN A 77 4.58 -12.15 -2.46
C ASN A 77 5.07 -11.18 -1.38
N TYR A 78 4.35 -10.05 -1.24
CA TYR A 78 4.67 -8.97 -0.31
C TYR A 78 3.39 -8.39 0.32
N VAL A 79 3.44 -8.03 1.60
CA VAL A 79 2.31 -7.39 2.28
C VAL A 79 2.76 -6.23 3.14
N VAL A 80 1.86 -5.26 3.33
CA VAL A 80 2.03 -4.11 4.21
C VAL A 80 0.81 -3.97 5.11
N ALA A 81 1.01 -3.61 6.38
CA ALA A 81 -0.11 -3.35 7.28
C ALA A 81 -0.76 -2.00 6.94
N GLU A 82 -2.07 -1.98 6.71
CA GLU A 82 -2.78 -0.72 6.46
C GLU A 82 -2.77 0.21 7.67
N ASN A 83 -3.01 -0.31 8.88
CA ASN A 83 -3.12 0.51 10.09
C ASN A 83 -2.43 -0.06 11.34
N CYS A 84 -2.33 -1.38 11.51
CA CYS A 84 -1.96 -1.98 12.80
C CYS A 84 -0.52 -1.72 13.26
N MET A 85 0.33 -1.16 12.40
CA MET A 85 1.71 -0.77 12.74
C MET A 85 1.91 0.74 12.91
N LYS A 86 0.86 1.56 12.74
CA LYS A 86 0.94 3.00 12.92
C LYS A 86 1.09 3.38 14.39
N CYS A 87 1.72 4.53 14.65
CA CYS A 87 2.12 4.96 16.00
C CYS A 87 0.97 4.92 17.03
N GLU A 88 -0.21 5.44 16.68
CA GLU A 88 -1.36 5.46 17.60
C GLU A 88 -1.87 4.07 18.01
N VAL A 89 -1.56 3.02 17.21
CA VAL A 89 -1.94 1.64 17.49
C VAL A 89 -0.83 0.89 18.24
N ILE A 90 0.41 0.96 17.73
CA ILE A 90 1.50 0.16 18.26
C ILE A 90 2.19 0.81 19.49
N HIS A 91 2.10 2.15 19.63
CA HIS A 91 2.70 2.92 20.73
C HIS A 91 1.73 4.01 21.21
N PRO A 92 0.56 3.62 21.78
CA PRO A 92 -0.53 4.55 22.09
C PRO A 92 -0.23 5.53 23.22
N GLN A 93 0.70 5.20 24.10
CA GLN A 93 1.14 6.02 25.24
C GLN A 93 2.66 5.94 25.41
N GLU A 94 3.29 6.97 25.95
CA GLU A 94 4.74 7.00 26.19
C GLU A 94 5.18 5.77 27.01
N GLY A 95 6.11 4.98 26.45
CA GLY A 95 6.62 3.77 27.08
C GLY A 95 5.67 2.55 27.06
N VAL A 96 4.49 2.66 26.47
CA VAL A 96 3.51 1.55 26.37
C VAL A 96 3.39 1.10 24.92
N TYR A 97 3.79 -0.13 24.66
CA TYR A 97 3.75 -0.75 23.34
C TYR A 97 2.71 -1.87 23.28
N ASP A 98 1.87 -1.87 22.25
CA ASP A 98 0.96 -2.97 21.92
C ASP A 98 1.34 -3.58 20.57
N PHE A 99 2.08 -4.66 20.60
CA PHE A 99 2.48 -5.42 19.41
C PHE A 99 1.47 -6.48 18.99
N THR A 100 0.36 -6.65 19.71
CA THR A 100 -0.55 -7.80 19.53
C THR A 100 -1.01 -7.98 18.09
N LEU A 101 -1.56 -6.92 17.46
CA LEU A 101 -2.03 -6.99 16.07
C LEU A 101 -0.89 -7.04 15.07
N ALA A 102 0.18 -6.29 15.33
CA ALA A 102 1.34 -6.25 14.45
C ALA A 102 2.06 -7.61 14.43
N ASP A 103 2.23 -8.27 15.59
CA ASP A 103 2.78 -9.62 15.65
C ASP A 103 1.90 -10.63 14.92
N GLN A 104 0.57 -10.62 15.13
CA GLN A 104 -0.37 -11.47 14.40
C GLN A 104 -0.25 -11.29 12.89
N PHE A 105 -0.16 -10.05 12.41
CA PHE A 105 0.02 -9.74 11.00
C PHE A 105 1.33 -10.32 10.45
N VAL A 106 2.46 -10.01 11.11
CA VAL A 106 3.80 -10.43 10.67
C VAL A 106 3.92 -11.96 10.70
N ASP A 107 3.45 -12.62 11.77
CA ASP A 107 3.54 -14.07 11.90
C ASP A 107 2.68 -14.77 10.87
N LYS A 108 1.45 -14.29 10.61
CA LYS A 108 0.54 -14.82 9.58
C LYS A 108 1.15 -14.66 8.19
N ALA A 109 1.72 -13.49 7.89
CA ALA A 109 2.37 -13.24 6.61
C ALA A 109 3.57 -14.17 6.37
N ARG A 110 4.45 -14.28 7.36
CA ARG A 110 5.65 -15.13 7.28
C ARG A 110 5.31 -16.61 7.21
N ALA A 111 4.32 -17.07 7.97
CA ALA A 111 3.83 -18.45 7.88
C ALA A 111 3.31 -18.79 6.48
N ALA A 112 2.79 -17.81 5.75
CA ALA A 112 2.37 -17.94 4.36
C ALA A 112 3.50 -17.74 3.33
N GLY A 113 4.75 -17.48 3.77
CA GLY A 113 5.88 -17.23 2.90
C GLY A 113 5.92 -15.84 2.27
N LEU A 114 5.15 -14.90 2.79
CA LEU A 114 5.09 -13.52 2.32
C LEU A 114 6.19 -12.67 2.99
N LYS A 115 6.75 -11.73 2.25
CA LYS A 115 7.61 -10.67 2.78
C LYS A 115 6.75 -9.56 3.38
N VAL A 116 7.30 -8.81 4.34
CA VAL A 116 6.57 -7.79 5.09
C VAL A 116 7.28 -6.44 5.02
N LEU A 117 6.51 -5.37 4.76
CA LEU A 117 6.91 -3.98 4.96
C LEU A 117 6.34 -3.45 6.28
N GLY A 118 7.18 -2.83 7.07
CA GLY A 118 6.75 -2.04 8.23
C GLY A 118 6.29 -0.65 7.79
N HIS A 119 5.03 -0.31 8.04
CA HIS A 119 4.43 0.98 7.69
C HIS A 119 3.66 1.55 8.88
N CYS A 120 4.09 2.66 9.40
CA CYS A 120 5.32 3.41 9.19
C CYS A 120 5.89 3.86 10.55
N LEU A 121 7.18 4.22 10.58
CA LEU A 121 7.82 4.61 11.85
C LEU A 121 7.48 6.04 12.26
N ILE A 122 7.63 7.01 11.35
CA ILE A 122 7.35 8.42 11.58
C ILE A 122 6.38 8.95 10.52
N TRP A 123 5.24 9.44 11.00
CA TRP A 123 4.22 10.08 10.18
C TRP A 123 3.50 11.16 10.98
N HIS A 124 3.16 12.26 10.34
CA HIS A 124 2.48 13.40 10.96
C HIS A 124 1.01 13.10 11.32
N SER A 125 0.42 12.08 10.71
CA SER A 125 -0.95 11.62 10.95
C SER A 125 -0.95 10.32 11.74
N GLN A 126 -2.06 9.95 12.34
CA GLN A 126 -2.21 8.74 13.19
C GLN A 126 -1.05 8.52 14.17
N CYS A 127 -0.55 9.64 14.73
CA CYS A 127 0.49 9.69 15.73
C CYS A 127 -0.10 10.08 17.09
N ALA A 128 0.19 9.32 18.12
CA ALA A 128 -0.37 9.56 19.46
C ALA A 128 0.10 10.92 20.01
N PRO A 129 -0.80 11.72 20.65
CA PRO A 129 -0.48 13.09 21.08
C PRO A 129 0.75 13.21 22.01
N TRP A 130 0.99 12.20 22.86
CA TRP A 130 2.14 12.19 23.79
C TRP A 130 3.47 12.38 23.06
N PHE A 131 3.54 12.05 21.77
CA PHE A 131 4.78 12.16 20.99
C PHE A 131 5.30 13.61 20.94
N HIS A 132 4.40 14.58 20.84
CA HIS A 132 4.72 15.99 20.63
C HIS A 132 4.42 16.89 21.82
N TYR A 133 3.59 16.41 22.77
CA TYR A 133 3.12 17.24 23.88
C TYR A 133 3.58 16.67 25.21
N ASP A 134 3.78 17.59 26.19
CA ASP A 134 3.94 17.27 27.60
C ASP A 134 2.57 17.09 28.30
N GLU A 135 2.60 16.75 29.60
CA GLU A 135 1.37 16.56 30.39
C GLU A 135 0.53 17.85 30.52
N GLN A 136 1.13 19.02 30.32
CA GLN A 136 0.47 20.32 30.35
C GLN A 136 -0.06 20.74 28.99
N GLY A 137 0.14 19.95 27.92
CA GLY A 137 -0.30 20.24 26.57
C GLY A 137 0.59 21.22 25.80
N ASN A 138 1.81 21.48 26.29
CA ASN A 138 2.81 22.27 25.57
C ASN A 138 3.63 21.38 24.63
N LEU A 139 4.16 21.96 23.55
CA LEU A 139 5.11 21.26 22.71
C LEU A 139 6.39 20.92 23.52
N VAL A 140 6.86 19.69 23.38
CA VAL A 140 8.09 19.26 24.04
C VAL A 140 9.34 19.91 23.43
N SER A 141 10.44 19.89 24.20
CA SER A 141 11.74 20.38 23.69
C SER A 141 12.30 19.47 22.58
N PRO A 142 13.20 19.98 21.72
CA PRO A 142 13.91 19.19 20.73
C PRO A 142 14.59 17.93 21.30
N GLU A 143 15.17 18.02 22.48
CA GLU A 143 15.86 16.91 23.16
C GLU A 143 14.87 15.83 23.55
N VAL A 144 13.71 16.20 24.08
CA VAL A 144 12.63 15.26 24.42
C VAL A 144 12.11 14.54 23.18
N LEU A 145 11.83 15.28 22.10
CA LEU A 145 11.35 14.67 20.87
C LEU A 145 12.39 13.74 20.24
N LYS A 146 13.67 14.11 20.20
CA LYS A 146 14.75 13.21 19.74
C LYS A 146 14.81 11.92 20.54
N LYS A 147 14.68 12.01 21.88
CA LYS A 147 14.63 10.83 22.75
C LYS A 147 13.43 9.96 22.43
N ARG A 148 12.22 10.52 22.35
CA ARG A 148 10.98 9.81 22.04
C ARG A 148 11.04 9.13 20.67
N MET A 149 11.55 9.83 19.65
CA MET A 149 11.75 9.26 18.31
C MET A 149 12.73 8.08 18.33
N ARG A 150 13.87 8.24 19.02
CA ARG A 150 14.88 7.16 19.14
C ARG A 150 14.30 5.94 19.83
N GLU A 151 13.62 6.11 20.96
CA GLU A 151 13.01 5.02 21.72
C GLU A 151 11.92 4.31 20.91
N HIS A 152 11.04 5.06 20.27
CA HIS A 152 9.98 4.53 19.39
C HIS A 152 10.55 3.68 18.26
N ILE A 153 11.43 4.26 17.46
CA ILE A 153 12.02 3.61 16.29
C ILE A 153 12.84 2.39 16.70
N THR A 154 13.72 2.54 17.69
CA THR A 154 14.60 1.44 18.13
C THR A 154 13.80 0.27 18.68
N THR A 155 12.77 0.54 19.49
CA THR A 155 11.93 -0.52 20.07
C THR A 155 11.17 -1.29 18.99
N ILE A 156 10.52 -0.59 18.06
CA ILE A 156 9.72 -1.23 17.02
C ILE A 156 10.61 -2.00 16.04
N VAL A 157 11.66 -1.37 15.52
CA VAL A 157 12.56 -2.01 14.54
C VAL A 157 13.27 -3.22 15.16
N SER A 158 13.74 -3.11 16.41
CA SER A 158 14.38 -4.22 17.11
C SER A 158 13.43 -5.37 17.40
N HIS A 159 12.15 -5.07 17.73
CA HIS A 159 11.12 -6.09 17.97
C HIS A 159 10.89 -6.96 16.72
N PHE A 160 10.87 -6.34 15.53
CA PHE A 160 10.64 -7.03 14.26
C PHE A 160 11.90 -7.42 13.51
N LYS A 161 13.09 -7.23 14.08
CA LYS A 161 14.36 -7.55 13.42
C LYS A 161 14.41 -8.99 12.92
N GLY A 162 14.76 -9.15 11.63
CA GLY A 162 14.75 -10.44 10.93
C GLY A 162 13.37 -11.00 10.59
N ARG A 163 12.28 -10.26 10.90
CA ARG A 163 10.90 -10.61 10.51
C ARG A 163 10.31 -9.64 9.48
N ILE A 164 10.81 -8.42 9.42
CA ILE A 164 10.43 -7.37 8.47
C ILE A 164 11.66 -7.03 7.63
N GLU A 165 11.51 -7.01 6.31
CA GLU A 165 12.61 -6.76 5.37
C GLU A 165 12.89 -5.28 5.14
N ALA A 166 11.86 -4.43 5.29
CA ALA A 166 11.96 -3.01 4.98
C ALA A 166 11.02 -2.16 5.83
N TRP A 167 11.34 -0.88 5.98
CA TRP A 167 10.54 0.10 6.72
C TRP A 167 10.29 1.36 5.92
N ASP A 168 9.04 1.82 5.90
CA ASP A 168 8.73 3.22 5.62
C ASP A 168 9.12 4.02 6.86
N VAL A 169 10.34 4.60 6.83
CA VAL A 169 10.92 5.29 7.98
C VAL A 169 10.24 6.61 8.23
N VAL A 170 10.03 7.39 7.17
CA VAL A 170 9.27 8.63 7.20
C VAL A 170 8.24 8.61 6.08
N ASN A 171 6.99 8.86 6.45
CA ASN A 171 5.87 8.96 5.53
C ASN A 171 5.39 10.41 5.43
N GLU A 172 5.18 10.91 4.19
CA GLU A 172 4.51 12.18 3.86
C GLU A 172 5.14 13.43 4.48
N GLY A 173 6.45 13.57 4.34
CA GLY A 173 7.22 14.71 4.87
C GLY A 173 7.19 15.98 4.03
N PHE A 174 6.57 15.95 2.82
CA PHE A 174 6.54 17.09 1.88
C PHE A 174 5.13 17.51 1.51
N GLU A 175 4.99 18.81 1.21
CA GLU A 175 3.80 19.37 0.58
C GLU A 175 3.87 19.21 -0.95
N ASP A 176 2.74 19.42 -1.63
CA ASP A 176 2.64 19.25 -3.09
C ASP A 176 3.47 20.25 -3.91
N ASP A 177 3.90 21.36 -3.29
CA ASP A 177 4.83 22.33 -3.88
C ASP A 177 6.32 21.95 -3.73
N GLY A 178 6.60 20.79 -3.12
CA GLY A 178 7.96 20.28 -2.90
C GLY A 178 8.70 20.90 -1.73
N THR A 179 8.01 21.64 -0.85
CA THR A 179 8.56 22.10 0.43
C THR A 179 8.30 21.09 1.54
N LEU A 180 9.13 21.14 2.60
CA LEU A 180 8.91 20.29 3.78
C LEU A 180 7.60 20.64 4.48
N ARG A 181 6.81 19.62 4.80
CA ARG A 181 5.57 19.76 5.57
C ARG A 181 5.83 20.31 6.96
N LYS A 182 5.07 21.35 7.34
CA LYS A 182 5.15 22.00 8.65
C LYS A 182 4.50 21.16 9.75
N SER A 183 4.77 19.84 9.76
CA SER A 183 4.32 18.92 10.80
C SER A 183 4.87 19.28 12.18
N LEU A 184 4.33 18.70 13.26
CA LEU A 184 4.86 18.91 14.60
C LEU A 184 6.31 18.43 14.73
N PHE A 185 6.71 17.38 14.03
CA PHE A 185 8.11 16.96 13.94
C PHE A 185 8.98 18.07 13.38
N TYR A 186 8.56 18.70 12.26
CA TYR A 186 9.28 19.81 11.66
C TYR A 186 9.30 21.06 12.55
N GLN A 187 8.18 21.39 13.20
CA GLN A 187 8.10 22.57 14.07
C GLN A 187 9.07 22.49 15.26
N ILE A 188 9.31 21.27 15.77
CA ILE A 188 10.19 21.05 16.93
C ILE A 188 11.65 20.85 16.51
N LEU A 189 11.91 20.06 15.45
CA LEU A 189 13.26 19.62 15.05
C LEU A 189 13.77 20.23 13.75
N GLY A 190 12.94 21.02 13.04
CA GLY A 190 13.29 21.47 11.71
C GLY A 190 13.40 20.29 10.73
N GLU A 191 14.23 20.46 9.70
CA GLU A 191 14.48 19.43 8.67
C GLU A 191 15.28 18.21 9.16
N ASP A 192 15.89 18.30 10.33
CA ASP A 192 16.75 17.25 10.88
C ASP A 192 15.96 16.01 11.34
N TYR A 193 14.62 16.10 11.53
CA TYR A 193 13.84 14.96 12.00
C TYR A 193 13.89 13.76 11.03
N ILE A 194 13.97 14.03 9.71
CA ILE A 194 14.04 12.98 8.69
C ILE A 194 15.35 12.18 8.79
N PRO A 195 16.54 12.81 8.65
CA PRO A 195 17.80 12.06 8.76
C PRO A 195 17.99 11.40 10.12
N LEU A 196 17.51 11.98 11.22
CA LEU A 196 17.55 11.35 12.54
C LEU A 196 16.71 10.06 12.57
N ALA A 197 15.51 10.07 11.96
CA ALA A 197 14.68 8.86 11.90
C ALA A 197 15.37 7.73 11.13
N PHE A 198 16.00 8.03 9.98
CA PHE A 198 16.76 7.06 9.21
C PHE A 198 17.98 6.52 9.98
N GLN A 199 18.70 7.39 10.68
CA GLN A 199 19.82 6.99 11.51
C GLN A 199 19.37 6.02 12.62
N TYR A 200 18.29 6.33 13.35
CA TYR A 200 17.79 5.48 14.44
C TYR A 200 17.29 4.13 13.92
N ALA A 201 16.63 4.09 12.78
CA ALA A 201 16.20 2.84 12.16
C ALA A 201 17.39 1.97 11.73
N HIS A 202 18.41 2.57 11.12
CA HIS A 202 19.64 1.87 10.72
C HIS A 202 20.44 1.34 11.93
N GLU A 203 20.55 2.13 12.99
CA GLU A 203 21.21 1.69 14.23
C GLU A 203 20.50 0.48 14.86
N ALA A 204 19.16 0.43 14.78
CA ALA A 204 18.37 -0.68 15.32
C ALA A 204 18.49 -1.96 14.48
N ASP A 205 18.41 -1.82 13.14
CA ASP A 205 18.62 -2.93 12.20
C ASP A 205 19.36 -2.48 10.94
N PRO A 206 20.71 -2.64 10.90
CA PRO A 206 21.51 -2.29 9.74
C PRO A 206 21.23 -3.12 8.49
N THR A 207 20.47 -4.21 8.61
CA THR A 207 20.14 -5.11 7.50
C THR A 207 18.81 -4.79 6.81
N ALA A 208 17.95 -4.02 7.48
CA ALA A 208 16.67 -3.62 6.92
C ALA A 208 16.84 -2.58 5.80
N GLN A 209 16.01 -2.68 4.77
CA GLN A 209 15.90 -1.63 3.77
C GLN A 209 15.09 -0.47 4.34
N LEU A 210 15.54 0.76 4.11
CA LEU A 210 14.94 1.95 4.69
C LEU A 210 14.40 2.87 3.58
N TYR A 211 13.13 3.25 3.70
CA TYR A 211 12.41 3.99 2.68
C TYR A 211 11.86 5.32 3.19
N TYR A 212 11.80 6.28 2.29
CA TYR A 212 10.91 7.43 2.36
C TYR A 212 9.69 7.14 1.49
N ASN A 213 8.48 7.52 1.89
CA ASN A 213 7.24 7.30 1.13
C ASN A 213 6.35 8.57 1.12
N ASP A 214 5.73 8.90 -0.02
CA ASP A 214 4.83 10.06 -0.11
C ASP A 214 3.78 9.92 -1.23
N PHE A 215 2.68 10.67 -1.10
CA PHE A 215 1.64 10.80 -2.12
C PHE A 215 1.93 11.94 -3.11
N SER A 216 1.12 12.07 -4.17
CA SER A 216 1.25 13.09 -5.23
C SER A 216 2.66 13.17 -5.86
N MET A 217 3.42 12.08 -5.79
CA MET A 217 4.78 12.01 -6.34
C MET A 217 4.83 12.03 -7.88
N ASN A 218 3.69 11.98 -8.57
CA ASN A 218 3.56 12.29 -9.98
C ASN A 218 3.82 13.77 -10.29
N ARG A 219 3.62 14.68 -9.33
CA ARG A 219 3.81 16.12 -9.54
C ARG A 219 5.30 16.46 -9.62
N ALA A 220 5.72 17.04 -10.74
CA ALA A 220 7.13 17.43 -10.96
C ALA A 220 7.66 18.31 -9.82
N THR A 221 6.88 19.31 -9.38
CA THR A 221 7.27 20.21 -8.27
C THR A 221 7.59 19.44 -6.99
N LYS A 222 6.76 18.43 -6.64
CA LYS A 222 6.95 17.64 -5.43
C LYS A 222 8.14 16.70 -5.55
N VAL A 223 8.23 15.91 -6.60
CA VAL A 223 9.32 14.94 -6.76
C VAL A 223 10.68 15.62 -6.87
N GLU A 224 10.76 16.77 -7.55
CA GLU A 224 11.98 17.57 -7.65
C GLU A 224 12.35 18.20 -6.29
N GLY A 225 11.37 18.63 -5.49
CA GLY A 225 11.56 19.11 -4.12
C GLY A 225 12.14 18.03 -3.22
N VAL A 226 11.53 16.83 -3.26
CA VAL A 226 12.01 15.63 -2.56
C VAL A 226 13.44 15.29 -2.99
N ALA A 227 13.69 15.23 -4.29
CA ALA A 227 15.01 14.92 -4.83
C ALA A 227 16.06 15.95 -4.40
N ARG A 228 15.74 17.22 -4.45
CA ARG A 228 16.63 18.32 -4.02
C ARG A 228 16.98 18.20 -2.53
N TYR A 229 16.05 17.80 -1.68
CA TYR A 229 16.28 17.59 -0.26
C TYR A 229 17.15 16.35 0.01
N PHE A 230 16.83 15.20 -0.59
CA PHE A 230 17.54 13.95 -0.32
C PHE A 230 18.93 13.87 -0.99
N ALA A 231 19.17 14.56 -2.11
CA ALA A 231 20.45 14.52 -2.82
C ALA A 231 21.69 14.82 -1.94
N PRO A 232 21.74 15.91 -1.15
CA PRO A 232 22.89 16.15 -0.27
C PRO A 232 22.97 15.14 0.88
N LEU A 233 21.85 14.62 1.38
CA LEU A 233 21.83 13.63 2.47
C LEU A 233 22.38 12.28 1.99
N ILE A 234 21.96 11.83 0.82
CA ILE A 234 22.46 10.60 0.18
C ILE A 234 23.96 10.69 -0.05
N ARG A 235 24.47 11.82 -0.59
CA ARG A 235 25.90 12.02 -0.76
C ARG A 235 26.69 12.02 0.56
N LYS A 236 26.05 12.35 1.67
CA LYS A 236 26.65 12.29 3.03
C LYS A 236 26.51 10.91 3.67
N GLY A 237 25.92 9.92 2.97
CA GLY A 237 25.79 8.55 3.46
C GLY A 237 24.52 8.28 4.27
N LEU A 238 23.41 9.04 4.03
CA LEU A 238 22.11 8.68 4.62
C LEU A 238 21.75 7.25 4.21
N PRO A 239 21.39 6.37 5.16
CA PRO A 239 21.09 4.95 4.89
C PRO A 239 19.68 4.79 4.29
N ILE A 240 19.42 5.41 3.15
CA ILE A 240 18.18 5.29 2.39
C ILE A 240 18.36 4.35 1.21
N THR A 241 17.46 3.37 1.08
CA THR A 241 17.49 2.38 -0.01
C THR A 241 16.63 2.84 -1.18
N ALA A 242 15.46 3.41 -0.91
CA ALA A 242 14.52 3.81 -1.95
C ALA A 242 13.61 4.96 -1.49
N ILE A 243 13.05 5.64 -2.49
CA ILE A 243 12.00 6.66 -2.32
C ILE A 243 10.73 6.12 -2.98
N GLY A 244 9.68 5.97 -2.18
CA GLY A 244 8.38 5.44 -2.57
C GLY A 244 7.42 6.50 -3.08
N MET A 245 6.54 6.06 -3.95
CA MET A 245 5.44 6.82 -4.51
C MET A 245 4.15 6.08 -4.19
N GLN A 246 3.22 6.68 -3.43
CA GLN A 246 1.98 5.99 -3.05
C GLN A 246 1.18 5.53 -4.28
N GLY A 247 0.97 6.40 -5.25
CA GLY A 247 0.27 6.02 -6.46
C GLY A 247 -1.25 5.94 -6.31
N HIS A 248 -1.82 6.83 -5.48
CA HIS A 248 -3.26 7.02 -5.39
C HIS A 248 -3.78 7.77 -6.62
N LEU A 249 -4.29 7.02 -7.60
CA LEU A 249 -4.66 7.52 -8.92
C LEU A 249 -6.16 7.79 -9.03
N ILE A 250 -6.52 8.60 -10.02
CA ILE A 250 -7.92 8.88 -10.39
C ILE A 250 -8.02 8.74 -11.90
N LEU A 251 -9.06 8.04 -12.37
CA LEU A 251 -9.31 7.86 -13.78
C LEU A 251 -9.94 9.14 -14.35
N ASP A 252 -9.08 10.05 -14.72
CA ASP A 252 -9.40 11.32 -15.37
C ASP A 252 -8.42 11.58 -16.53
N ASP A 253 -8.37 12.81 -17.02
CA ASP A 253 -7.51 13.22 -18.13
C ASP A 253 -6.03 13.47 -17.74
N ASN A 254 -5.58 13.02 -16.54
CA ASN A 254 -4.21 13.21 -16.10
C ASN A 254 -3.21 12.34 -16.89
N ASN A 255 -2.00 12.90 -17.06
CA ASN A 255 -0.90 12.23 -17.76
C ASN A 255 -0.04 11.39 -16.78
N TYR A 256 -0.68 10.58 -15.94
CA TYR A 256 0.02 9.81 -14.89
C TYR A 256 1.18 8.97 -15.42
N VAL A 257 1.07 8.42 -16.64
CA VAL A 257 2.13 7.58 -17.21
C VAL A 257 3.41 8.39 -17.40
N GLU A 258 3.31 9.53 -18.05
CA GLU A 258 4.44 10.42 -18.34
C GLU A 258 4.97 11.10 -17.06
N GLU A 259 4.07 11.47 -16.16
CA GLU A 259 4.39 12.11 -14.89
C GLU A 259 5.17 11.15 -13.98
N TYR A 260 4.69 9.91 -13.80
CA TYR A 260 5.41 8.91 -13.00
C TYR A 260 6.71 8.42 -13.67
N GLU A 261 6.76 8.40 -15.01
CA GLU A 261 8.01 8.11 -15.72
C GLU A 261 9.07 9.20 -15.44
N HIS A 262 8.68 10.48 -15.40
CA HIS A 262 9.53 11.58 -14.95
C HIS A 262 9.99 11.37 -13.51
N SER A 263 9.09 11.00 -12.61
CA SER A 263 9.37 10.80 -11.20
C SER A 263 10.34 9.63 -10.95
N ILE A 264 10.15 8.50 -11.64
CA ILE A 264 11.09 7.38 -11.60
C ILE A 264 12.50 7.85 -11.97
N LYS A 265 12.64 8.55 -13.11
CA LYS A 265 13.93 9.07 -13.58
C LYS A 265 14.55 10.07 -12.61
N THR A 266 13.74 10.95 -12.03
CA THR A 266 14.20 11.95 -11.04
C THR A 266 14.73 11.26 -9.78
N ILE A 267 13.99 10.31 -9.22
CA ILE A 267 14.38 9.59 -8.00
C ILE A 267 15.64 8.74 -8.27
N THR A 268 15.67 7.98 -9.34
CA THR A 268 16.78 7.05 -9.62
C THR A 268 18.06 7.77 -10.01
N SER A 269 17.98 9.02 -10.50
CA SER A 269 19.16 9.89 -10.71
C SER A 269 19.94 10.18 -9.42
N LEU A 270 19.32 9.98 -8.24
CA LEU A 270 19.97 10.11 -6.94
C LEU A 270 20.83 8.88 -6.57
N GLY A 271 20.79 7.82 -7.36
CA GLY A 271 21.47 6.54 -7.07
C GLY A 271 20.71 5.63 -6.10
N VAL A 272 19.43 5.90 -5.84
CA VAL A 272 18.53 5.05 -5.05
C VAL A 272 17.46 4.42 -5.95
N LYS A 273 16.78 3.39 -5.44
CA LYS A 273 15.64 2.77 -6.13
C LYS A 273 14.34 3.52 -5.83
N THR A 274 13.28 3.11 -6.55
CA THR A 274 11.91 3.56 -6.27
C THR A 274 10.96 2.39 -6.14
N PHE A 275 9.73 2.65 -5.72
CA PHE A 275 8.65 1.67 -5.65
C PHE A 275 7.30 2.36 -5.63
N PHE A 276 6.25 1.63 -5.99
CA PHE A 276 4.87 2.03 -5.78
C PHE A 276 4.35 1.34 -4.53
N SER A 277 3.89 2.12 -3.55
CA SER A 277 3.55 1.62 -2.22
C SER A 277 2.07 1.36 -2.01
N GLU A 278 1.17 2.07 -2.74
CA GLU A 278 -0.23 2.17 -2.41
C GLU A 278 -1.13 2.33 -3.65
N LEU A 279 -0.78 1.63 -4.75
CA LEU A 279 -1.52 1.77 -6.00
C LEU A 279 -3.00 1.45 -5.83
N ASP A 280 -3.82 2.41 -6.19
CA ASP A 280 -5.25 2.28 -6.43
C ASP A 280 -5.68 3.24 -7.55
N LEU A 281 -6.81 2.98 -8.20
CA LEU A 281 -7.33 3.80 -9.29
C LEU A 281 -8.81 4.09 -9.07
N SER A 282 -9.12 5.23 -8.45
CA SER A 282 -10.51 5.68 -8.30
C SER A 282 -11.13 6.02 -9.65
N VAL A 283 -12.36 5.57 -9.86
CA VAL A 283 -13.18 5.92 -11.04
C VAL A 283 -14.19 7.02 -10.73
N LEU A 284 -14.22 7.49 -9.48
CA LEU A 284 -15.19 8.48 -9.02
C LEU A 284 -14.68 9.92 -9.21
N PRO A 285 -15.57 10.87 -9.43
CA PRO A 285 -15.20 12.28 -9.52
C PRO A 285 -14.64 12.79 -8.19
N ASN A 286 -13.67 13.68 -8.29
CA ASN A 286 -13.15 14.40 -7.13
C ASN A 286 -14.03 15.60 -6.76
N PRO A 287 -14.20 15.89 -5.47
CA PRO A 287 -14.78 17.15 -5.03
C PRO A 287 -13.94 18.33 -5.49
N PHE A 288 -14.63 19.44 -5.82
CA PHE A 288 -13.93 20.69 -6.15
C PHE A 288 -13.03 21.13 -4.98
N GLY A 289 -11.79 21.46 -5.28
CA GLY A 289 -10.78 21.88 -4.30
C GLY A 289 -10.06 20.74 -3.58
N PHE A 290 -10.42 19.48 -3.86
CA PHE A 290 -9.66 18.33 -3.36
C PHE A 290 -8.46 18.07 -4.28
N ALA A 291 -7.28 17.99 -3.68
CA ALA A 291 -6.05 17.64 -4.38
C ALA A 291 -5.20 16.75 -3.47
N GLY A 292 -4.96 15.52 -3.89
CA GLY A 292 -4.07 14.61 -3.18
C GLY A 292 -4.77 13.60 -2.28
N ALA A 293 -4.07 13.12 -1.24
CA ALA A 293 -4.51 12.07 -0.32
C ALA A 293 -4.45 12.52 1.15
N ASN A 294 -4.63 13.81 1.43
CA ASN A 294 -4.66 14.30 2.81
C ASN A 294 -5.91 13.77 3.53
N ILE A 295 -5.73 12.81 4.43
CA ILE A 295 -6.81 12.11 5.14
C ILE A 295 -7.65 13.00 6.06
N SER A 296 -7.24 14.23 6.33
CA SER A 296 -8.04 15.21 7.07
C SER A 296 -9.18 15.83 6.24
N ASP A 297 -9.10 15.74 4.90
CA ASP A 297 -10.08 16.33 4.00
C ASP A 297 -11.36 15.49 3.99
N LYS A 298 -12.49 16.13 4.27
CA LYS A 298 -13.80 15.47 4.29
C LYS A 298 -14.83 16.34 3.59
N PHE A 299 -15.60 15.71 2.72
CA PHE A 299 -16.64 16.37 1.94
C PHE A 299 -17.99 15.67 2.15
N ALA A 300 -19.07 16.43 2.02
CA ALA A 300 -20.41 15.88 2.12
C ALA A 300 -20.76 14.99 0.93
N TYR A 301 -21.45 13.88 1.20
CA TYR A 301 -21.97 13.01 0.15
C TYR A 301 -23.00 13.75 -0.72
N ARG A 302 -22.90 13.60 -2.02
CA ARG A 302 -23.89 14.04 -3.01
C ARG A 302 -24.00 12.97 -4.09
N PRO A 303 -25.21 12.65 -4.60
CA PRO A 303 -25.39 11.55 -5.58
C PRO A 303 -24.54 11.67 -6.84
N GLU A 304 -24.28 12.88 -7.32
CA GLU A 304 -23.42 13.14 -8.48
C GLU A 304 -21.95 12.78 -8.25
N MET A 305 -21.55 12.61 -6.99
CA MET A 305 -20.19 12.18 -6.60
C MET A 305 -20.07 10.65 -6.46
N ASP A 306 -21.14 9.91 -6.71
CA ASP A 306 -21.20 8.45 -6.69
C ASP A 306 -22.01 7.91 -7.90
N PRO A 307 -21.59 8.26 -9.13
CA PRO A 307 -22.36 7.97 -10.34
C PRO A 307 -22.46 6.49 -10.69
N TYR A 308 -21.64 5.65 -10.07
CA TYR A 308 -21.53 4.22 -10.41
C TYR A 308 -21.98 3.30 -9.26
N LYS A 309 -22.80 3.78 -8.32
CA LYS A 309 -23.25 2.98 -7.16
C LYS A 309 -23.98 1.68 -7.56
N ASP A 310 -24.63 1.65 -8.73
CA ASP A 310 -25.38 0.50 -9.23
C ASP A 310 -24.56 -0.37 -10.21
N GLY A 311 -23.28 -0.08 -10.39
CA GLY A 311 -22.36 -0.83 -11.24
C GLY A 311 -21.57 0.03 -12.21
N LEU A 312 -20.34 -0.39 -12.52
CA LEU A 312 -19.46 0.32 -13.44
C LEU A 312 -19.87 0.00 -14.90
N PRO A 313 -20.15 1.02 -15.76
CA PRO A 313 -20.49 0.81 -17.17
C PRO A 313 -19.35 0.13 -17.94
N ALA A 314 -19.70 -0.66 -18.97
CA ALA A 314 -18.72 -1.39 -19.78
C ALA A 314 -17.65 -0.48 -20.42
N ALA A 315 -18.04 0.71 -20.89
CA ALA A 315 -17.09 1.68 -21.42
C ALA A 315 -16.07 2.11 -20.36
N LYS A 316 -16.52 2.40 -19.12
CA LYS A 316 -15.65 2.81 -18.02
C LYS A 316 -14.74 1.66 -17.58
N LYS A 317 -15.22 0.40 -17.58
CA LYS A 317 -14.36 -0.79 -17.35
C LYS A 317 -13.23 -0.88 -18.38
N LYS A 318 -13.54 -0.60 -19.65
CA LYS A 318 -12.51 -0.59 -20.71
C LYS A 318 -11.49 0.53 -20.52
N GLU A 319 -11.90 1.70 -20.08
CA GLU A 319 -10.98 2.80 -19.77
C GLU A 319 -10.02 2.42 -18.62
N VAL A 320 -10.53 1.75 -17.56
CA VAL A 320 -9.71 1.22 -16.45
C VAL A 320 -8.70 0.21 -16.96
N GLU A 321 -9.13 -0.76 -17.78
CA GLU A 321 -8.24 -1.78 -18.37
C GLU A 321 -7.15 -1.16 -19.24
N ASP A 322 -7.51 -0.20 -20.10
CA ASP A 322 -6.56 0.49 -20.98
C ASP A 322 -5.58 1.36 -20.20
N PHE A 323 -6.03 2.00 -19.11
CA PHE A 323 -5.16 2.76 -18.22
C PHE A 323 -4.12 1.85 -17.57
N TRP A 324 -4.54 0.76 -16.91
CA TRP A 324 -3.64 -0.17 -16.26
C TRP A 324 -2.64 -0.80 -17.23
N THR A 325 -3.07 -1.15 -18.44
CA THR A 325 -2.19 -1.68 -19.48
C THR A 325 -1.06 -0.69 -19.78
N ARG A 326 -1.39 0.58 -20.06
CA ARG A 326 -0.37 1.61 -20.36
C ARG A 326 0.53 1.89 -19.16
N PHE A 327 -0.04 1.93 -17.95
CA PHE A 327 0.71 2.17 -16.74
C PHE A 327 1.73 1.06 -16.48
N PHE A 328 1.30 -0.20 -16.58
CA PHE A 328 2.21 -1.34 -16.40
C PHE A 328 3.24 -1.47 -17.53
N GLN A 329 2.92 -1.12 -18.76
CA GLN A 329 3.92 -1.00 -19.83
C GLN A 329 5.03 0.00 -19.46
N MET A 330 4.69 1.11 -18.83
CA MET A 330 5.68 2.07 -18.32
C MET A 330 6.50 1.44 -17.18
N LEU A 331 5.88 0.78 -16.20
CA LEU A 331 6.60 0.12 -15.11
C LEU A 331 7.60 -0.92 -15.63
N VAL A 332 7.20 -1.75 -16.61
CA VAL A 332 8.07 -2.78 -17.20
C VAL A 332 9.28 -2.14 -17.92
N ARG A 333 9.13 -0.99 -18.56
CA ARG A 333 10.29 -0.26 -19.13
C ARG A 333 11.31 0.17 -18.06
N HIS A 334 10.86 0.38 -16.82
CA HIS A 334 11.67 0.81 -15.68
C HIS A 334 11.88 -0.28 -14.62
N ARG A 335 11.67 -1.57 -14.98
CA ARG A 335 11.72 -2.69 -14.03
C ARG A 335 13.02 -2.79 -13.22
N ASP A 336 14.14 -2.36 -13.79
CA ASP A 336 15.43 -2.39 -13.12
C ASP A 336 15.55 -1.32 -12.00
N ASP A 337 14.68 -0.32 -12.02
CA ASP A 337 14.63 0.80 -11.06
C ASP A 337 13.61 0.59 -9.94
N ILE A 338 12.66 -0.33 -10.13
CA ILE A 338 11.51 -0.54 -9.27
C ILE A 338 11.73 -1.76 -8.38
N LEU A 339 11.70 -1.58 -7.05
CA LEU A 339 11.83 -2.67 -6.08
C LEU A 339 10.53 -3.44 -5.87
N ARG A 340 9.40 -2.73 -5.94
CA ARG A 340 8.11 -3.24 -5.51
C ARG A 340 6.95 -2.47 -6.12
N VAL A 341 5.85 -3.17 -6.38
CA VAL A 341 4.57 -2.61 -6.77
C VAL A 341 3.50 -3.16 -5.83
N ASN A 342 3.02 -2.32 -4.91
CA ASN A 342 1.97 -2.66 -3.96
C ASN A 342 0.67 -1.98 -4.32
N PHE A 343 -0.43 -2.72 -4.21
CA PHE A 343 -1.79 -2.20 -4.28
C PHE A 343 -2.31 -1.86 -2.88
N TRP A 344 -3.13 -0.81 -2.78
CA TRP A 344 -3.73 -0.41 -1.51
C TRP A 344 -5.15 -0.94 -1.42
N CYS A 345 -5.36 -1.83 -0.47
CA CYS A 345 -6.51 -2.72 -0.31
C CYS A 345 -6.57 -3.86 -1.34
N LEU A 346 -7.08 -5.01 -0.89
CA LEU A 346 -7.20 -6.21 -1.70
C LEU A 346 -8.31 -6.07 -2.75
N ASN A 347 -9.51 -5.70 -2.30
CA ASN A 347 -10.73 -5.71 -3.11
C ASN A 347 -11.55 -4.43 -2.95
N ASP A 348 -12.50 -4.23 -3.84
CA ASP A 348 -13.34 -3.04 -3.83
C ASP A 348 -14.20 -2.90 -2.56
N ALA A 349 -14.46 -3.98 -1.82
CA ALA A 349 -15.24 -3.91 -0.58
C ALA A 349 -14.46 -3.25 0.55
N CYS A 350 -13.16 -3.55 0.66
CA CYS A 350 -12.30 -2.99 1.72
C CYS A 350 -11.55 -1.72 1.30
N SER A 351 -11.79 -1.19 0.09
CA SER A 351 -11.11 0.01 -0.37
C SER A 351 -11.47 1.24 0.47
N TRP A 352 -10.44 1.93 0.98
CA TRP A 352 -10.60 3.19 1.69
C TRP A 352 -11.27 4.28 0.84
N ARG A 353 -11.19 4.17 -0.50
CA ARG A 353 -11.81 5.08 -1.47
C ARG A 353 -13.33 5.11 -1.39
N ASN A 354 -13.96 4.09 -0.82
CA ASN A 354 -15.40 4.10 -0.56
C ASN A 354 -15.80 5.16 0.47
N ASP A 355 -14.90 5.50 1.38
CA ASP A 355 -15.16 6.41 2.50
C ASP A 355 -14.30 7.69 2.48
N PHE A 356 -13.41 7.81 1.48
CA PHE A 356 -12.51 8.96 1.36
C PHE A 356 -12.47 9.48 -0.10
N PRO A 357 -12.47 10.79 -0.33
CA PRO A 357 -12.67 11.89 0.63
C PRO A 357 -14.16 12.11 1.00
N ILE A 358 -15.06 11.32 0.46
CA ILE A 358 -16.50 11.36 0.75
C ILE A 358 -16.93 9.98 1.25
N LYS A 359 -17.54 9.93 2.42
CA LYS A 359 -17.97 8.68 3.04
C LYS A 359 -19.20 8.09 2.33
N GLY A 360 -19.20 6.76 2.15
CA GLY A 360 -20.35 5.97 1.67
C GLY A 360 -20.51 5.96 0.15
N ARG A 361 -19.42 6.19 -0.61
CA ARG A 361 -19.41 6.01 -2.08
C ARG A 361 -19.14 4.56 -2.46
N THR A 362 -19.37 4.25 -3.73
CA THR A 362 -19.11 2.94 -4.31
C THR A 362 -18.02 3.04 -5.36
N ASP A 363 -16.76 2.88 -4.95
CA ASP A 363 -15.61 2.92 -5.85
C ASP A 363 -15.21 1.51 -6.34
N TYR A 364 -14.44 1.46 -7.43
CA TYR A 364 -13.94 0.26 -8.10
C TYR A 364 -12.41 0.32 -8.24
N ALA A 365 -11.75 0.75 -7.15
CA ALA A 365 -10.37 1.22 -7.18
C ALA A 365 -9.30 0.11 -7.16
N THR A 366 -9.67 -1.15 -6.90
CA THR A 366 -8.74 -2.26 -6.71
C THR A 366 -8.79 -3.28 -7.84
N LEU A 367 -7.92 -4.30 -7.81
CA LEU A 367 -7.85 -5.34 -8.85
C LEU A 367 -8.86 -6.48 -8.67
N PHE A 368 -9.45 -6.62 -7.48
CA PHE A 368 -10.47 -7.62 -7.20
C PHE A 368 -11.79 -6.93 -6.89
N ASP A 369 -12.88 -7.55 -7.31
CA ASP A 369 -14.21 -7.04 -7.00
C ASP A 369 -14.61 -7.31 -5.54
N ARG A 370 -15.81 -6.88 -5.15
CA ARG A 370 -16.35 -7.06 -3.79
C ARG A 370 -16.54 -8.51 -3.36
N GLN A 371 -16.51 -9.44 -4.30
CA GLN A 371 -16.61 -10.90 -4.09
C GLN A 371 -15.28 -11.62 -4.29
N ASN A 372 -14.15 -10.88 -4.26
CA ASN A 372 -12.80 -11.41 -4.48
C ASN A 372 -12.58 -12.05 -5.86
N GLN A 373 -13.41 -11.73 -6.85
CA GLN A 373 -13.17 -12.20 -8.20
C GLN A 373 -12.17 -11.26 -8.90
N PRO A 374 -11.21 -11.80 -9.66
CA PRO A 374 -10.28 -10.99 -10.42
C PRO A 374 -11.01 -10.19 -11.49
N LYS A 375 -10.76 -8.89 -11.54
CA LYS A 375 -11.31 -8.03 -12.58
C LYS A 375 -10.50 -8.17 -13.89
N PRO A 376 -11.07 -7.79 -15.06
CA PRO A 376 -10.40 -7.95 -16.36
C PRO A 376 -9.03 -7.29 -16.46
N GLU A 377 -8.82 -6.19 -15.76
CA GLU A 377 -7.55 -5.47 -15.71
C GLU A 377 -6.38 -6.31 -15.16
N ILE A 378 -6.64 -7.33 -14.32
CA ILE A 378 -5.58 -8.25 -13.87
C ILE A 378 -4.97 -8.99 -15.04
N GLN A 379 -5.81 -9.52 -15.95
CA GLN A 379 -5.32 -10.22 -17.13
C GLN A 379 -4.62 -9.27 -18.10
N ALA A 380 -5.13 -8.05 -18.25
CA ALA A 380 -4.49 -7.02 -19.06
C ALA A 380 -3.09 -6.68 -18.54
N ILE A 381 -2.95 -6.52 -17.21
CA ILE A 381 -1.67 -6.28 -16.54
C ILE A 381 -0.70 -7.47 -16.74
N ILE A 382 -1.17 -8.71 -16.54
CA ILE A 382 -0.33 -9.91 -16.67
C ILE A 382 0.20 -10.10 -18.10
N ASN A 383 -0.52 -9.61 -19.09
CA ASN A 383 -0.16 -9.75 -20.52
C ASN A 383 0.81 -8.66 -21.02
N VAL A 384 1.20 -7.69 -20.17
CA VAL A 384 2.20 -6.68 -20.51
C VAL A 384 3.60 -7.31 -20.53
#